data_611ba7f71ee8b7d97aaf16c6b7b3e84e
#
_entry.id   611ba7f71ee8b7d97aaf16c6b7b3e84e
#
_cell.length_a   1.000
_cell.length_b   1.000
_cell.length_c   1.000
_cell.angle_alpha   90.00
_cell.angle_beta   90.00
_cell.angle_gamma   90.00
#
_symmetry.space_group_name_H-M   'P 1'
#
loop_
_entity.id
_entity.type
_entity.pdbx_description
1 polymer ?
#
loop_
_entity_poly.entity_id
_entity_poly.type
_entity_poly.pdbx_seq_one_letter_code
_entity_poly.pdbx_strand_id
1 'polypeptide(L)'
;MVICVAGPIAAGKNFVCSILEERGFFCLDADQEIHKIIGDKQAEILSRFSQSAASRGINLRAADGSLDRRALGKLLFKDSALLAEQEKILYPEFVARVQALIDANQKAWVDQNARGLAINAALLYKTPSLLRQCQKIIYVDAPLLVRAWRIRRRDRLPLLQIIRRIKSQKGLFKEYKRFAADYGIEMVRVRNWGRGAEFEMKMNKGFSDMKDGRVTPLNEAFSDIKKKFV
;
A
#
# COMPACT_ATOMS: atom_id res chain seq x y z
N MET A 1 -11.65 0.09 -13.67
CA MET A 1 -11.69 0.89 -12.43
C MET A 1 -10.37 0.74 -11.68
N VAL A 2 -9.84 1.85 -11.09
CA VAL A 2 -8.64 1.80 -10.25
C VAL A 2 -9.02 2.11 -8.80
N ILE A 3 -8.55 1.28 -7.85
CA ILE A 3 -8.81 1.42 -6.41
C ILE A 3 -7.48 1.50 -5.67
N CYS A 4 -7.36 2.42 -4.71
CA CYS A 4 -6.26 2.42 -3.77
C CYS A 4 -6.65 1.65 -2.49
N VAL A 5 -5.88 0.63 -2.13
CA VAL A 5 -5.98 -0.06 -0.84
C VAL A 5 -4.87 0.46 0.06
N ALA A 6 -5.22 1.40 0.92
CA ALA A 6 -4.29 2.08 1.82
C ALA A 6 -4.45 1.61 3.27
N GLY A 7 -3.49 1.97 4.09
CA GLY A 7 -3.55 1.69 5.52
C GLY A 7 -2.19 1.39 6.13
N PRO A 8 -2.06 1.49 7.45
CA PRO A 8 -0.78 1.33 8.12
C PRO A 8 -0.29 -0.13 8.09
N ILE A 9 0.98 -0.30 8.49
CA ILE A 9 1.60 -1.63 8.60
C ILE A 9 0.76 -2.57 9.44
N ALA A 10 0.62 -3.82 8.98
CA ALA A 10 -0.15 -4.90 9.62
C ALA A 10 -1.65 -4.61 9.83
N ALA A 11 -2.22 -3.62 9.14
CA ALA A 11 -3.67 -3.37 9.17
C ALA A 11 -4.48 -4.46 8.46
N GLY A 12 -3.87 -5.23 7.54
CA GLY A 12 -4.53 -6.30 6.79
C GLY A 12 -4.92 -5.90 5.37
N LYS A 13 -4.16 -5.01 4.73
CA LYS A 13 -4.36 -4.62 3.32
C LYS A 13 -4.38 -5.83 2.37
N ASN A 14 -3.43 -6.77 2.55
CA ASN A 14 -3.36 -7.96 1.70
C ASN A 14 -4.63 -8.83 1.81
N PHE A 15 -5.24 -8.88 2.99
CA PHE A 15 -6.52 -9.58 3.15
C PHE A 15 -7.66 -8.87 2.40
N VAL A 16 -7.67 -7.54 2.35
CA VAL A 16 -8.62 -6.81 1.51
C VAL A 16 -8.34 -7.05 0.03
N CYS A 17 -7.05 -7.11 -0.35
CA CYS A 17 -6.66 -7.42 -1.73
C CYS A 17 -7.10 -8.83 -2.15
N SER A 18 -6.94 -9.86 -1.31
CA SER A 18 -7.41 -11.21 -1.66
C SER A 18 -8.92 -11.24 -1.92
N ILE A 19 -9.71 -10.50 -1.13
CA ILE A 19 -11.16 -10.37 -1.37
C ILE A 19 -11.45 -9.64 -2.70
N LEU A 20 -10.65 -8.65 -3.06
CA LEU A 20 -10.80 -7.94 -4.35
C LEU A 20 -10.40 -8.83 -5.53
N GLU A 21 -9.37 -9.68 -5.38
CA GLU A 21 -8.94 -10.67 -6.38
C GLU A 21 -10.03 -11.70 -6.66
N GLU A 22 -10.66 -12.25 -5.63
CA GLU A 22 -11.81 -13.14 -5.75
C GLU A 22 -12.99 -12.51 -6.50
N ARG A 23 -12.98 -11.17 -6.60
CA ARG A 23 -14.01 -10.38 -7.29
C ARG A 23 -13.59 -9.87 -8.65
N GLY A 24 -12.47 -10.38 -9.17
CA GLY A 24 -11.98 -10.05 -10.49
C GLY A 24 -11.17 -8.74 -10.56
N PHE A 25 -10.66 -8.25 -9.45
CA PHE A 25 -9.66 -7.18 -9.50
C PHE A 25 -8.27 -7.79 -9.61
N PHE A 26 -7.40 -7.18 -10.40
CA PHE A 26 -5.97 -7.42 -10.31
C PHE A 26 -5.39 -6.61 -9.15
N CYS A 27 -4.63 -7.24 -8.25
CA CYS A 27 -4.03 -6.54 -7.11
C CYS A 27 -2.52 -6.37 -7.32
N LEU A 28 -2.08 -5.11 -7.36
CA LEU A 28 -0.67 -4.74 -7.41
C LEU A 28 -0.17 -4.41 -6.01
N ASP A 29 0.84 -5.14 -5.53
CA ASP A 29 1.55 -4.81 -4.30
C ASP A 29 2.68 -3.81 -4.60
N ALA A 30 2.48 -2.55 -4.17
CA ALA A 30 3.43 -1.47 -4.41
C ALA A 30 4.79 -1.72 -3.73
N ASP A 31 4.81 -2.36 -2.56
CA ASP A 31 6.05 -2.67 -1.86
C ASP A 31 6.88 -3.70 -2.65
N GLN A 32 6.23 -4.71 -3.24
CA GLN A 32 6.90 -5.69 -4.11
C GLN A 32 7.40 -5.04 -5.40
N GLU A 33 6.61 -4.16 -6.01
CA GLU A 33 7.03 -3.48 -7.23
C GLU A 33 8.21 -2.53 -7.00
N ILE A 34 8.19 -1.78 -5.91
CA ILE A 34 9.35 -0.96 -5.50
C ILE A 34 10.59 -1.84 -5.25
N HIS A 35 10.42 -3.04 -4.69
CA HIS A 35 11.54 -3.96 -4.51
C HIS A 35 12.17 -4.43 -5.84
N LYS A 36 11.35 -4.63 -6.88
CA LYS A 36 11.87 -4.95 -8.23
C LYS A 36 12.64 -3.75 -8.80
N ILE A 37 12.05 -2.55 -8.71
CA ILE A 37 12.68 -1.31 -9.18
C ILE A 37 14.02 -1.06 -8.48
N ILE A 38 14.13 -1.32 -7.17
CA ILE A 38 15.42 -1.25 -6.45
C ILE A 38 16.44 -2.23 -7.05
N GLY A 39 16.02 -3.43 -7.43
CA GLY A 39 16.88 -4.40 -8.11
C GLY A 39 17.36 -3.89 -9.48
N ASP A 40 16.45 -3.37 -10.29
CA ASP A 40 16.77 -2.87 -11.63
C ASP A 40 17.65 -1.61 -11.59
N LYS A 41 17.46 -0.77 -10.58
CA LYS A 41 18.19 0.47 -10.37
C LYS A 41 19.37 0.36 -9.38
N GLN A 42 19.83 -0.86 -9.08
CA GLN A 42 20.89 -1.07 -8.08
C GLN A 42 22.19 -0.34 -8.39
N ALA A 43 22.59 -0.25 -9.67
CA ALA A 43 23.79 0.47 -10.08
C ALA A 43 23.69 1.98 -9.81
N GLU A 44 22.55 2.58 -10.13
CA GLU A 44 22.26 3.99 -9.87
C GLU A 44 22.23 4.28 -8.36
N ILE A 45 21.57 3.42 -7.58
CA ILE A 45 21.50 3.52 -6.12
C ILE A 45 22.88 3.41 -5.49
N LEU A 46 23.69 2.44 -5.90
CA LEU A 46 25.05 2.27 -5.41
C LEU A 46 25.91 3.51 -5.74
N SER A 47 25.85 4.00 -6.98
CA SER A 47 26.59 5.21 -7.40
C SER A 47 26.19 6.42 -6.53
N ARG A 48 24.88 6.60 -6.28
CA ARG A 48 24.37 7.77 -5.56
C ARG A 48 24.68 7.74 -4.05
N PHE A 49 24.62 6.56 -3.43
CA PHE A 49 24.62 6.48 -1.95
C PHE A 49 25.91 5.92 -1.35
N SER A 50 26.84 5.35 -2.15
CA SER A 50 28.06 4.72 -1.61
C SER A 50 28.93 5.69 -0.80
N GLN A 51 29.10 6.92 -1.25
CA GLN A 51 29.91 7.91 -0.51
C GLN A 51 29.25 8.25 0.84
N SER A 52 27.93 8.51 0.85
CA SER A 52 27.18 8.80 2.08
C SER A 52 27.13 7.62 3.05
N ALA A 53 27.17 6.39 2.54
CA ALA A 53 27.25 5.18 3.34
C ALA A 53 28.64 4.98 3.94
N ALA A 54 29.69 5.14 3.12
CA ALA A 54 31.08 4.98 3.54
C ALA A 54 31.45 5.97 4.67
N SER A 55 31.02 7.23 4.58
CA SER A 55 31.21 8.23 5.64
C SER A 55 30.54 7.87 6.97
N ARG A 56 29.62 6.91 6.98
CA ARG A 56 28.92 6.38 8.16
C ARG A 56 29.33 4.96 8.51
N GLY A 57 30.40 4.42 7.90
CA GLY A 57 30.88 3.06 8.11
C GLY A 57 29.92 1.97 7.63
N ILE A 58 29.05 2.28 6.65
CA ILE A 58 28.10 1.35 6.09
C ILE A 58 28.57 0.91 4.70
N ASN A 59 28.71 -0.41 4.49
CA ASN A 59 28.91 -0.98 3.17
C ASN A 59 27.57 -1.30 2.54
N LEU A 60 27.30 -0.74 1.34
CA LEU A 60 26.07 -1.01 0.58
C LEU A 60 26.18 -2.21 -0.36
N ARG A 61 27.37 -2.82 -0.50
CA ARG A 61 27.56 -4.00 -1.34
C ARG A 61 27.52 -5.28 -0.51
N ALA A 62 26.73 -6.24 -0.95
CA ALA A 62 26.76 -7.61 -0.45
C ALA A 62 28.02 -8.33 -0.95
N ALA A 63 28.27 -9.55 -0.45
CA ALA A 63 29.45 -10.34 -0.81
C ALA A 63 29.52 -10.69 -2.31
N ASP A 64 28.37 -10.80 -2.98
CA ASP A 64 28.24 -11.06 -4.41
C ASP A 64 28.31 -9.77 -5.28
N GLY A 65 28.60 -8.62 -4.67
CA GLY A 65 28.65 -7.32 -5.35
C GLY A 65 27.29 -6.64 -5.56
N SER A 66 26.19 -7.31 -5.27
CA SER A 66 24.83 -6.75 -5.37
C SER A 66 24.56 -5.72 -4.26
N LEU A 67 23.45 -5.01 -4.37
CA LEU A 67 23.02 -4.04 -3.38
C LEU A 67 22.51 -4.72 -2.10
N ASP A 68 23.15 -4.46 -0.96
CA ASP A 68 22.61 -4.83 0.35
C ASP A 68 21.45 -3.89 0.75
N ARG A 69 20.22 -4.35 0.51
CA ARG A 69 19.00 -3.61 0.84
C ARG A 69 18.84 -3.33 2.33
N ARG A 70 19.40 -4.19 3.21
CA ARG A 70 19.33 -3.98 4.67
C ARG A 70 20.25 -2.84 5.08
N ALA A 71 21.45 -2.81 4.51
CA ALA A 71 22.42 -1.73 4.72
C ALA A 71 21.86 -0.40 4.18
N LEU A 72 21.29 -0.40 2.98
CA LEU A 72 20.59 0.77 2.41
C LEU A 72 19.45 1.23 3.32
N GLY A 73 18.60 0.33 3.79
CA GLY A 73 17.51 0.66 4.71
C GLY A 73 18.01 1.29 6.02
N LYS A 74 19.14 0.81 6.58
CA LYS A 74 19.77 1.41 7.78
C LYS A 74 20.28 2.83 7.53
N LEU A 75 20.85 3.07 6.36
CA LEU A 75 21.31 4.39 5.93
C LEU A 75 20.15 5.37 5.83
N LEU A 76 19.13 5.02 5.08
CA LEU A 76 17.99 5.88 4.75
C LEU A 76 17.06 6.14 5.95
N PHE A 77 16.89 5.15 6.83
CA PHE A 77 16.03 5.30 8.00
C PHE A 77 16.50 6.38 8.99
N LYS A 78 17.79 6.70 8.97
CA LYS A 78 18.39 7.69 9.85
C LYS A 78 18.50 9.09 9.23
N ASP A 79 18.20 9.22 7.94
CA ASP A 79 18.42 10.44 7.17
C ASP A 79 17.27 10.67 6.18
N SER A 80 16.40 11.61 6.53
CA SER A 80 15.23 11.96 5.72
C SER A 80 15.59 12.58 4.37
N ALA A 81 16.75 13.26 4.27
CA ALA A 81 17.19 13.82 3.00
C ALA A 81 17.62 12.73 2.02
N LEU A 82 18.39 11.74 2.49
CA LEU A 82 18.77 10.58 1.67
C LEU A 82 17.55 9.74 1.29
N LEU A 83 16.58 9.61 2.19
CA LEU A 83 15.30 8.94 1.87
C LEU A 83 14.56 9.67 0.74
N ALA A 84 14.49 11.01 0.81
CA ALA A 84 13.84 11.80 -0.25
C ALA A 84 14.59 11.69 -1.59
N GLU A 85 15.91 11.59 -1.58
CA GLU A 85 16.70 11.32 -2.80
C GLU A 85 16.40 9.94 -3.38
N GLN A 86 16.30 8.91 -2.57
CA GLN A 86 15.91 7.60 -3.04
C GLN A 86 14.49 7.61 -3.62
N GLU A 87 13.56 8.29 -2.99
CA GLU A 87 12.19 8.44 -3.50
C GLU A 87 12.17 9.11 -4.88
N LYS A 88 13.04 10.08 -5.15
CA LYS A 88 13.19 10.70 -6.48
C LYS A 88 13.69 9.74 -7.56
N ILE A 89 14.46 8.73 -7.19
CA ILE A 89 14.93 7.68 -8.11
C ILE A 89 13.81 6.66 -8.37
N LEU A 90 13.10 6.25 -7.32
CA LEU A 90 12.16 5.12 -7.41
C LEU A 90 10.76 5.50 -7.88
N TYR A 91 10.22 6.65 -7.44
CA TYR A 91 8.82 6.97 -7.72
C TYR A 91 8.51 7.27 -9.18
N PRO A 92 9.37 7.95 -9.97
CA PRO A 92 9.10 8.12 -11.40
C PRO A 92 8.96 6.78 -12.12
N GLU A 93 9.86 5.84 -11.86
CA GLU A 93 9.82 4.50 -12.44
C GLU A 93 8.58 3.72 -11.98
N PHE A 94 8.25 3.79 -10.69
CA PHE A 94 7.04 3.18 -10.15
C PHE A 94 5.78 3.73 -10.82
N VAL A 95 5.69 5.05 -10.97
CA VAL A 95 4.55 5.69 -11.64
C VAL A 95 4.47 5.23 -13.10
N ALA A 96 5.59 5.19 -13.82
CA ALA A 96 5.62 4.77 -15.22
C ALA A 96 5.14 3.30 -15.38
N ARG A 97 5.61 2.39 -14.54
CA ARG A 97 5.19 0.98 -14.57
C ARG A 97 3.71 0.79 -14.26
N VAL A 98 3.22 1.46 -13.23
CA VAL A 98 1.79 1.37 -12.87
C VAL A 98 0.92 2.00 -13.95
N GLN A 99 1.37 3.12 -14.55
CA GLN A 99 0.65 3.75 -15.66
C GLN A 99 0.59 2.82 -16.88
N ALA A 100 1.73 2.24 -17.28
CA ALA A 100 1.78 1.27 -18.38
C ALA A 100 0.85 0.07 -18.12
N LEU A 101 0.78 -0.40 -16.87
CA LEU A 101 -0.14 -1.46 -16.48
C LEU A 101 -1.60 -1.03 -16.62
N ILE A 102 -1.94 0.18 -16.20
CA ILE A 102 -3.30 0.73 -16.35
C ILE A 102 -3.67 0.81 -17.83
N ASP A 103 -2.80 1.39 -18.65
CA ASP A 103 -3.03 1.62 -20.09
C ASP A 103 -3.15 0.31 -20.87
N ALA A 104 -2.25 -0.64 -20.62
CA ALA A 104 -2.27 -1.95 -21.28
C ALA A 104 -3.51 -2.78 -20.94
N ASN A 105 -4.02 -2.64 -19.72
CA ASN A 105 -5.11 -3.49 -19.25
C ASN A 105 -6.50 -2.84 -19.35
N GLN A 106 -6.62 -1.56 -19.74
CA GLN A 106 -7.94 -0.92 -19.88
C GLN A 106 -8.86 -1.69 -20.84
N LYS A 107 -8.34 -2.17 -21.97
CA LYS A 107 -9.08 -3.00 -22.93
C LYS A 107 -9.30 -4.42 -22.39
N ALA A 108 -8.25 -5.05 -21.86
CA ALA A 108 -8.31 -6.39 -21.33
C ALA A 108 -9.27 -6.54 -20.13
N TRP A 109 -9.44 -5.49 -19.34
CA TRP A 109 -10.42 -5.52 -18.23
C TRP A 109 -11.86 -5.59 -18.73
N VAL A 110 -12.14 -5.01 -19.91
CA VAL A 110 -13.47 -5.12 -20.55
C VAL A 110 -13.65 -6.52 -21.14
N ASP A 111 -12.65 -7.03 -21.85
CA ASP A 111 -12.73 -8.29 -22.59
C ASP A 111 -12.71 -9.53 -21.68
N GLN A 112 -11.98 -9.48 -20.56
CA GLN A 112 -11.82 -10.58 -19.61
C GLN A 112 -12.78 -10.53 -18.42
N ASN A 113 -13.76 -9.63 -18.45
CA ASN A 113 -14.70 -9.41 -17.33
C ASN A 113 -13.98 -9.05 -15.99
N ALA A 114 -12.74 -8.54 -16.08
CA ALA A 114 -12.00 -8.05 -14.93
C ALA A 114 -12.52 -6.68 -14.51
N ARG A 115 -12.72 -6.47 -13.21
CA ARG A 115 -13.32 -5.24 -12.67
C ARG A 115 -12.35 -4.05 -12.62
N GLY A 116 -11.05 -4.30 -12.63
CA GLY A 116 -10.04 -3.26 -12.61
C GLY A 116 -8.79 -3.60 -11.81
N LEU A 117 -8.06 -2.56 -11.40
CA LEU A 117 -6.81 -2.62 -10.67
C LEU A 117 -7.00 -2.15 -9.23
N ALA A 118 -6.50 -2.90 -8.26
CA ALA A 118 -6.36 -2.47 -6.87
C ALA A 118 -4.87 -2.28 -6.56
N ILE A 119 -4.47 -1.07 -6.17
CA ILE A 119 -3.09 -0.74 -5.79
C ILE A 119 -2.97 -0.82 -4.27
N ASN A 120 -2.30 -1.87 -3.78
CA ASN A 120 -1.99 -2.05 -2.37
C ASN A 120 -0.75 -1.25 -2.00
N ALA A 121 -0.93 -0.09 -1.38
CA ALA A 121 0.16 0.79 -1.00
C ALA A 121 -0.10 1.52 0.32
N ALA A 122 0.89 1.52 1.22
CA ALA A 122 0.78 2.33 2.44
C ALA A 122 0.94 3.83 2.15
N LEU A 123 1.77 4.19 1.17
CA LEU A 123 2.24 5.56 0.93
C LEU A 123 1.90 6.08 -0.48
N LEU A 124 0.81 5.60 -1.12
CA LEU A 124 0.45 6.03 -2.48
C LEU A 124 0.18 7.54 -2.59
N TYR A 125 -0.15 8.20 -1.50
CA TYR A 125 -0.30 9.67 -1.46
C TYR A 125 1.00 10.42 -1.80
N LYS A 126 2.17 9.75 -1.75
CA LYS A 126 3.46 10.29 -2.21
C LYS A 126 3.61 10.28 -3.74
N THR A 127 2.72 9.58 -4.43
CA THR A 127 2.60 9.56 -5.89
C THR A 127 1.24 10.12 -6.32
N PRO A 128 1.02 11.45 -6.22
CA PRO A 128 -0.29 12.06 -6.46
C PRO A 128 -0.88 11.76 -7.83
N SER A 129 -0.03 11.62 -8.86
CA SER A 129 -0.43 11.28 -10.22
C SER A 129 -1.18 9.95 -10.31
N LEU A 130 -0.75 8.94 -9.55
CA LEU A 130 -1.45 7.66 -9.48
C LEU A 130 -2.68 7.71 -8.59
N LEU A 131 -2.57 8.36 -7.42
CA LEU A 131 -3.69 8.41 -6.48
C LEU A 131 -4.90 9.16 -7.05
N ARG A 132 -4.69 10.18 -7.89
CA ARG A 132 -5.76 10.91 -8.60
C ARG A 132 -6.52 10.04 -9.61
N GLN A 133 -5.91 8.99 -10.13
CA GLN A 133 -6.56 8.06 -11.06
C GLN A 133 -7.46 7.05 -10.33
N CYS A 134 -7.33 6.97 -9.00
CA CYS A 134 -8.16 6.08 -8.21
C CYS A 134 -9.57 6.67 -8.06
N GLN A 135 -10.60 5.91 -8.44
CA GLN A 135 -11.99 6.25 -8.20
C GLN A 135 -12.39 6.06 -6.74
N LYS A 136 -11.62 5.24 -6.01
CA LYS A 136 -11.93 4.95 -4.60
C LYS A 136 -10.67 4.67 -3.79
N ILE A 137 -10.69 5.08 -2.52
CA ILE A 137 -9.67 4.74 -1.53
C ILE A 137 -10.30 3.86 -0.45
N ILE A 138 -9.82 2.62 -0.32
CA ILE A 138 -10.17 1.72 0.78
C ILE A 138 -9.07 1.85 1.83
N TYR A 139 -9.35 2.58 2.90
CA TYR A 139 -8.40 2.72 4.00
C TYR A 139 -8.62 1.64 5.05
N VAL A 140 -7.71 0.68 5.09
CA VAL A 140 -7.75 -0.44 6.04
C VAL A 140 -7.08 -0.02 7.33
N ASP A 141 -7.80 -0.12 8.45
CA ASP A 141 -7.29 0.21 9.78
C ASP A 141 -7.45 -0.97 10.73
N ALA A 142 -6.59 -1.05 11.73
CA ALA A 142 -6.68 -2.04 12.80
C ALA A 142 -6.16 -1.45 14.11
N PRO A 143 -6.67 -1.91 15.25
CA PRO A 143 -6.22 -1.47 16.57
C PRO A 143 -4.71 -1.67 16.73
N LEU A 144 -4.09 -0.73 17.45
CA LEU A 144 -2.63 -0.70 17.63
C LEU A 144 -2.09 -2.01 18.20
N LEU A 145 -2.77 -2.59 19.20
CA LEU A 145 -2.38 -3.85 19.82
C LEU A 145 -2.44 -5.02 18.83
N VAL A 146 -3.48 -5.08 17.99
CA VAL A 146 -3.65 -6.10 16.96
C VAL A 146 -2.52 -5.98 15.93
N ARG A 147 -2.20 -4.76 15.50
CA ARG A 147 -1.09 -4.50 14.57
C ARG A 147 0.25 -4.90 15.18
N ALA A 148 0.52 -4.51 16.43
CA ALA A 148 1.75 -4.86 17.13
C ALA A 148 1.91 -6.38 17.27
N TRP A 149 0.85 -7.10 17.63
CA TRP A 149 0.84 -8.55 17.71
C TRP A 149 1.12 -9.20 16.34
N ARG A 150 0.46 -8.72 15.26
CA ARG A 150 0.68 -9.22 13.89
C ARG A 150 2.11 -9.01 13.43
N ILE A 151 2.71 -7.82 13.69
CA ILE A 151 4.11 -7.52 13.35
C ILE A 151 5.04 -8.46 14.14
N ARG A 152 4.81 -8.64 15.45
CA ARG A 152 5.64 -9.52 16.27
C ARG A 152 5.61 -10.96 15.76
N ARG A 153 4.43 -11.49 15.42
CA ARG A 153 4.27 -12.85 14.92
C ARG A 153 4.91 -13.06 13.55
N ARG A 154 4.77 -12.09 12.63
CA ARG A 154 5.29 -12.17 11.26
C ARG A 154 6.79 -11.92 11.18
N ASP A 155 7.26 -10.84 11.79
CA ASP A 155 8.62 -10.31 11.59
C ASP A 155 9.57 -10.68 12.75
N ARG A 156 9.06 -11.23 13.84
CA ARG A 156 9.80 -11.60 15.08
C ARG A 156 10.66 -10.47 15.64
N LEU A 157 10.22 -9.21 15.46
CA LEU A 157 10.95 -8.02 15.86
C LEU A 157 10.83 -7.73 17.35
N PRO A 158 11.86 -7.10 17.98
CA PRO A 158 11.75 -6.54 19.31
C PRO A 158 10.67 -5.46 19.41
N LEU A 159 10.02 -5.36 20.57
CA LEU A 159 8.91 -4.43 20.82
C LEU A 159 9.24 -2.97 20.48
N LEU A 160 10.44 -2.51 20.81
CA LEU A 160 10.88 -1.14 20.50
C LEU A 160 10.92 -0.86 18.99
N GLN A 161 11.33 -1.84 18.18
CA GLN A 161 11.32 -1.70 16.73
C GLN A 161 9.89 -1.68 16.17
N ILE A 162 9.01 -2.50 16.74
CA ILE A 162 7.59 -2.52 16.38
C ILE A 162 6.97 -1.14 16.65
N ILE A 163 7.19 -0.57 17.83
CA ILE A 163 6.67 0.74 18.21
C ILE A 163 7.20 1.82 17.26
N ARG A 164 8.49 1.79 16.93
CA ARG A 164 9.09 2.75 15.98
C ARG A 164 8.44 2.66 14.60
N ARG A 165 8.24 1.44 14.06
CA ARG A 165 7.55 1.23 12.77
C ARG A 165 6.10 1.72 12.79
N ILE A 166 5.38 1.53 13.88
CA ILE A 166 4.00 2.02 14.02
C ILE A 166 3.99 3.54 14.11
N LYS A 167 4.92 4.13 14.87
CA LYS A 167 5.03 5.60 15.03
C LYS A 167 5.42 6.30 13.72
N SER A 168 6.24 5.70 12.86
CA SER A 168 6.65 6.30 11.58
C SER A 168 5.49 6.49 10.61
N GLN A 169 4.36 5.80 10.83
CA GLN A 169 3.13 5.94 10.03
C GLN A 169 2.03 6.72 10.75
N LYS A 170 2.40 7.48 11.80
CA LYS A 170 1.44 8.35 12.49
C LYS A 170 0.98 9.46 11.53
N GLY A 171 -0.34 9.68 11.48
CA GLY A 171 -0.91 10.72 10.60
C GLY A 171 -1.34 10.22 9.20
N LEU A 172 -0.99 9.00 8.81
CA LEU A 172 -1.31 8.44 7.51
C LEU A 172 -2.80 8.59 7.12
N PHE A 173 -3.71 8.38 8.07
CA PHE A 173 -5.14 8.55 7.83
C PHE A 173 -5.51 9.99 7.47
N LYS A 174 -4.88 10.98 8.13
CA LYS A 174 -5.12 12.41 7.86
C LYS A 174 -4.67 12.79 6.45
N GLU A 175 -3.53 12.27 6.00
CA GLU A 175 -3.00 12.52 4.65
C GLU A 175 -3.96 11.96 3.59
N TYR A 176 -4.42 10.72 3.72
CA TYR A 176 -5.38 10.15 2.80
C TYR A 176 -6.74 10.87 2.84
N LYS A 177 -7.22 11.24 4.04
CA LYS A 177 -8.49 11.98 4.18
C LYS A 177 -8.41 13.35 3.52
N ARG A 178 -7.29 14.08 3.71
CA ARG A 178 -7.06 15.38 3.07
C ARG A 178 -7.04 15.22 1.55
N PHE A 179 -6.24 14.29 1.04
CA PHE A 179 -6.14 14.03 -0.39
C PHE A 179 -7.49 13.65 -1.00
N ALA A 180 -8.23 12.78 -0.35
CA ALA A 180 -9.57 12.38 -0.81
C ALA A 180 -10.53 13.57 -0.90
N ALA A 181 -10.49 14.48 0.07
CA ALA A 181 -11.29 15.69 0.08
C ALA A 181 -10.85 16.67 -1.02
N ASP A 182 -9.54 16.91 -1.18
CA ASP A 182 -8.98 17.85 -2.15
C ASP A 182 -9.26 17.45 -3.61
N TYR A 183 -9.39 16.16 -3.88
CA TYR A 183 -9.59 15.62 -5.23
C TYR A 183 -10.97 14.96 -5.46
N GLY A 184 -11.88 15.06 -4.51
CA GLY A 184 -13.24 14.49 -4.63
C GLY A 184 -13.27 12.96 -4.72
N ILE A 185 -12.24 12.25 -4.20
CA ILE A 185 -12.16 10.79 -4.26
C ILE A 185 -12.93 10.20 -3.08
N GLU A 186 -13.80 9.25 -3.37
CA GLU A 186 -14.52 8.54 -2.32
C GLU A 186 -13.56 7.73 -1.45
N MET A 187 -13.59 7.96 -0.14
CA MET A 187 -12.76 7.24 0.83
C MET A 187 -13.61 6.45 1.82
N VAL A 188 -13.39 5.15 1.85
CA VAL A 188 -14.03 4.23 2.79
C VAL A 188 -13.02 3.73 3.81
N ARG A 189 -13.31 3.90 5.10
CA ARG A 189 -12.48 3.33 6.18
C ARG A 189 -13.02 1.99 6.62
N VAL A 190 -12.19 0.97 6.55
CA VAL A 190 -12.49 -0.41 6.95
C VAL A 190 -11.69 -0.77 8.18
N ARG A 191 -12.34 -1.15 9.28
CA ARG A 191 -11.68 -1.58 10.52
C ARG A 191 -11.51 -3.10 10.53
N ASN A 192 -10.27 -3.58 10.59
CA ASN A 192 -9.92 -4.99 10.66
C ASN A 192 -9.55 -5.40 12.10
N TRP A 193 -10.54 -5.86 12.86
CA TRP A 193 -10.40 -6.25 14.27
C TRP A 193 -9.87 -7.67 14.49
N GLY A 194 -9.48 -8.38 13.44
CA GLY A 194 -8.95 -9.74 13.55
C GLY A 194 -10.00 -10.85 13.47
N ARG A 195 -11.25 -10.54 13.27
CA ARG A 195 -12.33 -11.50 13.02
C ARG A 195 -12.52 -11.64 11.50
N GLY A 196 -11.63 -12.41 10.84
CA GLY A 196 -11.60 -12.56 9.39
C GLY A 196 -12.96 -12.94 8.78
N ALA A 197 -13.62 -13.96 9.33
CA ALA A 197 -14.90 -14.45 8.82
C ALA A 197 -16.04 -13.42 8.87
N GLU A 198 -16.09 -12.56 9.88
CA GLU A 198 -17.13 -11.52 9.99
C GLU A 198 -16.89 -10.36 9.01
N PHE A 199 -15.63 -10.02 8.77
CA PHE A 199 -15.25 -9.03 7.78
C PHE A 199 -15.53 -9.54 6.35
N GLU A 200 -15.17 -10.79 6.07
CA GLU A 200 -15.40 -11.46 4.80
C GLU A 200 -16.90 -11.58 4.48
N MET A 201 -17.71 -11.95 5.47
CA MET A 201 -19.16 -12.00 5.33
C MET A 201 -19.77 -10.63 4.98
N LYS A 202 -19.28 -9.54 5.58
CA LYS A 202 -19.77 -8.17 5.31
C LYS A 202 -19.33 -7.66 3.94
N MET A 203 -18.10 -7.95 3.55
CA MET A 203 -17.61 -7.66 2.20
C MET A 203 -18.42 -8.46 1.17
N ASN A 204 -18.67 -9.75 1.43
CA ASN A 204 -19.43 -10.63 0.54
C ASN A 204 -20.87 -10.15 0.35
N LYS A 205 -21.53 -9.72 1.41
CA LYS A 205 -22.89 -9.15 1.32
C LYS A 205 -22.92 -7.87 0.45
N GLY A 206 -22.02 -6.93 0.70
CA GLY A 206 -21.97 -5.67 -0.06
C GLY A 206 -21.72 -5.86 -1.56
N PHE A 207 -21.01 -6.90 -1.94
CA PHE A 207 -20.75 -7.20 -3.34
C PHE A 207 -21.83 -8.10 -3.99
N SER A 208 -22.51 -8.96 -3.23
CA SER A 208 -23.66 -9.71 -3.71
C SER A 208 -24.78 -8.73 -4.08
N ASP A 209 -25.05 -7.74 -3.23
CA ASP A 209 -26.04 -6.71 -3.46
C ASP A 209 -25.75 -5.89 -4.74
N MET A 210 -24.46 -5.71 -5.09
CA MET A 210 -24.06 -5.10 -6.38
C MET A 210 -24.35 -6.01 -7.60
N LYS A 211 -24.18 -7.34 -7.47
CA LYS A 211 -24.34 -8.30 -8.56
C LYS A 211 -25.82 -8.46 -8.94
N ASP A 212 -26.69 -8.36 -7.96
CA ASP A 212 -28.14 -8.59 -8.11
C ASP A 212 -28.91 -7.34 -8.56
N GLY A 213 -28.20 -6.26 -8.99
CA GLY A 213 -28.86 -5.00 -9.40
C GLY A 213 -29.60 -4.30 -8.27
N ARG A 214 -29.54 -4.85 -7.06
CA ARG A 214 -29.93 -4.17 -5.84
C ARG A 214 -28.80 -3.22 -5.50
N VAL A 215 -28.76 -2.10 -6.25
CA VAL A 215 -27.80 -1.04 -6.05
C VAL A 215 -28.12 -0.36 -4.73
N THR A 216 -27.72 -1.03 -3.66
CA THR A 216 -27.27 -0.26 -2.52
C THR A 216 -25.96 0.35 -3.00
N PRO A 217 -25.84 1.67 -3.17
CA PRO A 217 -24.57 2.28 -3.50
C PRO A 217 -23.52 1.67 -2.56
N LEU A 218 -22.31 1.43 -3.07
CA LEU A 218 -21.20 0.93 -2.20
C LEU A 218 -21.17 1.71 -0.88
N ASN A 219 -21.63 2.94 -0.86
CA ASN A 219 -21.86 3.84 0.26
C ASN A 219 -22.79 3.30 1.35
N GLU A 220 -23.88 2.61 1.00
CA GLU A 220 -24.81 2.06 2.00
C GLU A 220 -24.30 0.72 2.57
N ALA A 221 -23.77 -0.16 1.71
CA ALA A 221 -23.16 -1.41 2.17
C ALA A 221 -21.96 -1.13 3.08
N PHE A 222 -21.21 -0.05 2.82
CA PHE A 222 -20.14 0.42 3.69
C PHE A 222 -20.64 1.33 4.84
N SER A 223 -21.79 1.99 4.73
CA SER A 223 -22.44 2.75 5.81
C SER A 223 -22.94 1.83 6.93
N ASP A 224 -23.45 0.66 6.58
CA ASP A 224 -23.85 -0.36 7.55
C ASP A 224 -22.64 -0.98 8.26
N ILE A 225 -21.50 -1.09 7.59
CA ILE A 225 -20.21 -1.39 8.21
C ILE A 225 -19.81 -0.24 9.15
N LYS A 226 -20.03 1.01 8.77
CA LYS A 226 -19.71 2.20 9.56
C LYS A 226 -20.57 2.32 10.82
N LYS A 227 -21.88 2.04 10.75
CA LYS A 227 -22.82 2.14 11.87
C LYS A 227 -22.65 1.08 12.96
N LYS A 228 -22.08 -0.08 12.65
CA LYS A 228 -21.86 -1.19 13.62
C LYS A 228 -20.49 -1.18 14.31
N PHE A 229 -19.62 -0.23 13.98
CA PHE A 229 -18.24 -0.15 14.51
C PHE A 229 -17.85 1.25 15.05
N VAL A 230 -18.86 2.12 15.30
CA VAL A 230 -18.71 3.34 16.11
C VAL A 230 -19.16 3.04 17.54
#